data_fdf958dd3e3cece783a380f1524a10a4
#
_entry.id   fdf958dd3e3cece783a380f1524a10a4
#
_cell.length_a   1.000
_cell.length_b   1.000
_cell.length_c   1.000
_cell.angle_alpha   90.00
_cell.angle_beta   90.00
_cell.angle_gamma   90.00
#
_symmetry.space_group_name_H-M   'P 1'
#
loop_
_entity.id
_entity.type
_entity.pdbx_description
1 polymer ?
#
loop_
_entity_poly.entity_id
_entity_poly.type
_entity_poly.pdbx_seq_one_letter_code
_entity_poly.pdbx_strand_id
1 'polypeptide(L)'
;MRIVVHDYAGHPNEVYMSRELARRGHDVLHLYAGSIETPRGELVKRPIDPPTFEIDGVFHNKPFLKHTYVRRQLQEIEYGRLLVKRVAAFNPEVVLSGNTPLFPQARLLRTCRQLGIAFVFWVEDVYSLAVDAGLRKKFPVVGGLVGDYYKRLEKKLLRRSDKVVLISEGFAPTVERWGVPMKNVYVEPLWPPLDELPVVAKDNAWSRRNNFDRTMNLMYAGTLGTKHNPETLVALAEHFRNRPDVRVIVISEGAGTRYLQQRKAETGLTNLVLMPYQPYDELPQVMGAADVLLALLEASAGEFSVPGKILSHLCARRPTVAAVPLVNRAAKVIQESGGGYAVPVGDDRAFIAAVERLVEDENLSQKMGRSARQYAETAFDIRRIGQRFEDILESACHEHAARCGSKQ
;
A
#
# COMPACT_ATOMS: atom_id res chain seq x y z
N MET A 1 -1.62 -0.95 -27.14
CA MET A 1 -0.60 -1.94 -26.74
C MET A 1 -1.25 -3.14 -26.10
N ARG A 2 -0.58 -4.29 -26.16
CA ARG A 2 -0.87 -5.46 -25.32
C ARG A 2 -0.02 -5.43 -24.08
N ILE A 3 -0.63 -5.33 -22.92
CA ILE A 3 0.04 -5.07 -21.63
C ILE A 3 -0.27 -6.20 -20.64
N VAL A 4 0.76 -6.74 -20.00
CA VAL A 4 0.55 -7.52 -18.78
C VAL A 4 0.88 -6.63 -17.58
N VAL A 5 -0.07 -6.50 -16.66
CA VAL A 5 0.17 -5.95 -15.33
C VAL A 5 0.20 -7.14 -14.35
N HIS A 6 1.33 -7.31 -13.70
CA HIS A 6 1.55 -8.38 -12.75
C HIS A 6 1.77 -7.83 -11.34
N ASP A 7 0.89 -8.21 -10.42
CA ASP A 7 1.01 -7.95 -8.99
C ASP A 7 0.89 -9.26 -8.20
N TYR A 8 1.94 -9.63 -7.49
CA TYR A 8 1.95 -10.89 -6.75
C TYR A 8 0.91 -10.94 -5.62
N ALA A 9 0.63 -9.83 -4.97
CA ALA A 9 -0.28 -9.77 -3.83
C ALA A 9 -1.75 -9.57 -4.21
N GLY A 10 -2.05 -8.96 -5.34
CA GLY A 10 -3.40 -8.59 -5.77
C GLY A 10 -3.91 -7.31 -5.11
N HIS A 11 -3.07 -6.29 -4.99
CA HIS A 11 -3.43 -5.05 -4.36
C HIS A 11 -4.42 -4.22 -5.21
N PRO A 12 -5.27 -3.39 -4.59
CA PRO A 12 -6.29 -2.63 -5.31
C PRO A 12 -5.74 -1.66 -6.36
N ASN A 13 -4.63 -0.97 -6.07
CA ASN A 13 -4.05 0.05 -6.94
C ASN A 13 -3.57 -0.51 -8.28
N GLU A 14 -2.97 -1.72 -8.30
CA GLU A 14 -2.51 -2.36 -9.54
C GLU A 14 -3.68 -2.85 -10.39
N VAL A 15 -4.72 -3.39 -9.75
CA VAL A 15 -5.96 -3.76 -10.46
C VAL A 15 -6.64 -2.53 -11.05
N TYR A 16 -6.66 -1.43 -10.29
CA TYR A 16 -7.19 -0.15 -10.74
C TYR A 16 -6.43 0.40 -11.94
N MET A 17 -5.09 0.34 -11.89
CA MET A 17 -4.24 0.71 -13.02
C MET A 17 -4.53 -0.15 -14.25
N SER A 18 -4.68 -1.46 -14.08
CA SER A 18 -4.99 -2.37 -15.19
C SER A 18 -6.31 -2.03 -15.86
N ARG A 19 -7.34 -1.72 -15.06
CA ARG A 19 -8.65 -1.28 -15.58
C ARG A 19 -8.55 0.05 -16.30
N GLU A 20 -7.78 0.99 -15.78
CA GLU A 20 -7.58 2.30 -16.40
C GLU A 20 -6.86 2.17 -17.74
N LEU A 21 -5.78 1.39 -17.82
CA LEU A 21 -5.07 1.12 -19.07
C LEU A 21 -6.01 0.49 -20.12
N ALA A 22 -6.90 -0.43 -19.70
CA ALA A 22 -7.88 -1.00 -20.60
C ALA A 22 -8.93 0.03 -21.07
N ARG A 23 -9.40 0.95 -20.19
CA ARG A 23 -10.29 2.06 -20.58
C ARG A 23 -9.65 3.02 -21.58
N ARG A 24 -8.33 3.11 -21.57
CA ARG A 24 -7.53 3.89 -22.53
C ARG A 24 -7.32 3.18 -23.88
N GLY A 25 -7.92 2.00 -24.06
CA GLY A 25 -7.93 1.26 -25.31
C GLY A 25 -6.82 0.23 -25.46
N HIS A 26 -6.11 -0.09 -24.38
CA HIS A 26 -5.11 -1.17 -24.38
C HIS A 26 -5.75 -2.54 -24.16
N ASP A 27 -5.10 -3.59 -24.66
CA ASP A 27 -5.43 -4.98 -24.39
C ASP A 27 -4.64 -5.41 -23.14
N VAL A 28 -5.31 -5.58 -22.00
CA VAL A 28 -4.67 -5.71 -20.68
C VAL A 28 -5.02 -7.02 -20.01
N LEU A 29 -3.99 -7.80 -19.67
CA LEU A 29 -4.10 -8.96 -18.79
C LEU A 29 -3.50 -8.65 -17.41
N HIS A 30 -4.33 -8.63 -16.37
CA HIS A 30 -3.88 -8.55 -14.99
C HIS A 30 -3.63 -9.93 -14.42
N LEU A 31 -2.41 -10.17 -13.90
CA LEU A 31 -2.01 -11.45 -13.31
C LEU A 31 -1.68 -11.29 -11.83
N TYR A 32 -2.16 -12.20 -10.98
CA TYR A 32 -1.87 -12.20 -9.54
C TYR A 32 -1.64 -13.63 -9.00
N ALA A 33 -1.04 -13.75 -7.80
CA ALA A 33 -0.85 -15.06 -7.17
C ALA A 33 -2.14 -15.51 -6.47
N GLY A 34 -2.88 -16.42 -7.12
CA GLY A 34 -4.18 -16.88 -6.64
C GLY A 34 -4.17 -17.69 -5.34
N SER A 35 -3.03 -18.31 -5.01
CA SER A 35 -2.89 -19.19 -3.83
C SER A 35 -2.46 -18.48 -2.54
N ILE A 36 -2.33 -17.15 -2.54
CA ILE A 36 -1.88 -16.37 -1.38
C ILE A 36 -3.07 -15.68 -0.75
N GLU A 37 -3.17 -15.70 0.56
CA GLU A 37 -4.13 -14.90 1.33
C GLU A 37 -3.48 -13.60 1.79
N THR A 38 -3.89 -12.50 1.20
CA THR A 38 -3.49 -11.11 1.53
C THR A 38 -4.71 -10.22 1.49
N PRO A 39 -4.70 -9.03 2.10
CA PRO A 39 -5.70 -8.01 1.80
C PRO A 39 -5.65 -7.70 0.30
N ARG A 40 -6.74 -7.94 -0.40
CA ARG A 40 -6.82 -7.86 -1.87
C ARG A 40 -7.85 -6.83 -2.31
N GLY A 41 -7.66 -6.32 -3.53
CA GLY A 41 -8.71 -5.68 -4.28
C GLY A 41 -9.73 -6.69 -4.83
N GLU A 42 -10.71 -6.20 -5.56
CA GLU A 42 -11.67 -7.05 -6.26
C GLU A 42 -11.03 -7.67 -7.51
N LEU A 43 -10.57 -8.92 -7.38
CA LEU A 43 -9.82 -9.68 -8.39
C LEU A 43 -10.74 -10.45 -9.34
N VAL A 44 -11.81 -9.80 -9.80
CA VAL A 44 -12.75 -10.33 -10.77
C VAL A 44 -13.06 -9.30 -11.86
N LYS A 45 -13.41 -9.75 -13.05
CA LYS A 45 -13.90 -8.87 -14.11
C LYS A 45 -15.29 -8.38 -13.76
N ARG A 46 -15.48 -7.07 -13.79
CA ARG A 46 -16.78 -6.40 -13.53
C ARG A 46 -17.55 -6.24 -14.85
N PRO A 47 -18.88 -6.19 -14.81
CA PRO A 47 -19.68 -5.92 -16.01
C PRO A 47 -19.34 -4.58 -16.71
N ILE A 48 -18.85 -3.59 -15.94
CA ILE A 48 -18.45 -2.28 -16.42
C ILE A 48 -17.02 -2.24 -17.00
N ASP A 49 -16.22 -3.28 -16.78
CA ASP A 49 -14.84 -3.32 -17.28
C ASP A 49 -14.84 -3.43 -18.82
N PRO A 50 -13.86 -2.80 -19.50
CA PRO A 50 -13.72 -2.93 -20.93
C PRO A 50 -13.59 -4.39 -21.39
N PRO A 51 -14.08 -4.76 -22.58
CA PRO A 51 -13.92 -6.11 -23.11
C PRO A 51 -12.46 -6.52 -23.24
N THR A 52 -11.55 -5.58 -23.46
CA THR A 52 -10.09 -5.74 -23.56
C THR A 52 -9.38 -5.94 -22.22
N PHE A 53 -10.11 -5.90 -21.10
CA PHE A 53 -9.56 -6.20 -19.77
C PHE A 53 -9.80 -7.66 -19.41
N GLU A 54 -8.72 -8.34 -19.11
CA GLU A 54 -8.73 -9.69 -18.53
C GLU A 54 -8.02 -9.71 -17.18
N ILE A 55 -8.50 -10.54 -16.26
CA ILE A 55 -7.88 -10.76 -14.96
C ILE A 55 -7.83 -12.25 -14.65
N ASP A 56 -6.67 -12.74 -14.24
CA ASP A 56 -6.48 -14.17 -14.01
C ASP A 56 -5.50 -14.46 -12.87
N GLY A 57 -5.85 -15.45 -12.05
CA GLY A 57 -5.02 -15.92 -10.94
C GLY A 57 -4.04 -17.00 -11.38
N VAL A 58 -2.80 -16.90 -10.95
CA VAL A 58 -1.81 -17.97 -11.09
C VAL A 58 -1.80 -18.80 -9.81
N PHE A 59 -2.26 -20.04 -9.89
CA PHE A 59 -2.48 -20.92 -8.75
C PHE A 59 -1.41 -22.00 -8.64
N HIS A 60 -0.95 -22.26 -7.41
CA HIS A 60 -0.17 -23.45 -7.08
C HIS A 60 -1.09 -24.65 -6.84
N ASN A 61 -0.59 -25.84 -7.13
CA ASN A 61 -1.30 -27.07 -6.84
C ASN A 61 -1.33 -27.44 -5.34
N LYS A 62 -0.65 -26.70 -4.48
CA LYS A 62 -0.52 -26.94 -3.03
C LYS A 62 -0.78 -25.66 -2.23
N PRO A 63 -1.33 -25.75 -1.00
CA PRO A 63 -1.52 -24.60 -0.13
C PRO A 63 -0.22 -23.83 0.11
N PHE A 64 -0.29 -22.51 0.14
CA PHE A 64 0.87 -21.65 0.36
C PHE A 64 1.32 -21.68 1.84
N LEU A 65 2.61 -21.94 2.08
CA LEU A 65 3.18 -22.10 3.42
C LEU A 65 3.93 -20.84 3.87
N LYS A 66 3.26 -19.94 4.57
CA LYS A 66 3.80 -18.64 5.04
C LYS A 66 5.04 -18.75 5.94
N HIS A 67 5.18 -19.82 6.72
CA HIS A 67 6.14 -19.89 7.83
C HIS A 67 7.39 -20.75 7.60
N THR A 68 7.55 -21.37 6.45
CA THR A 68 8.67 -22.28 6.14
C THR A 68 9.51 -21.68 5.01
N TYR A 69 10.61 -21.01 5.32
CA TYR A 69 11.45 -20.28 4.35
C TYR A 69 11.82 -21.09 3.10
N VAL A 70 12.34 -22.30 3.26
CA VAL A 70 12.78 -23.15 2.13
C VAL A 70 11.59 -23.58 1.24
N ARG A 71 10.50 -24.02 1.86
CA ARG A 71 9.31 -24.46 1.10
C ARG A 71 8.63 -23.29 0.39
N ARG A 72 8.56 -22.12 1.05
CA ARG A 72 8.07 -20.89 0.44
C ARG A 72 8.89 -20.52 -0.78
N GLN A 73 10.21 -20.60 -0.71
CA GLN A 73 11.10 -20.29 -1.84
C GLN A 73 10.88 -21.23 -3.02
N LEU A 74 10.69 -22.53 -2.76
CA LEU A 74 10.35 -23.51 -3.82
C LEU A 74 9.00 -23.17 -4.47
N GLN A 75 8.01 -22.78 -3.69
CA GLN A 75 6.70 -22.32 -4.19
C GLN A 75 6.82 -21.03 -5.02
N GLU A 76 7.63 -20.07 -4.61
CA GLU A 76 7.91 -18.86 -5.39
C GLU A 76 8.58 -19.19 -6.74
N ILE A 77 9.50 -20.17 -6.78
CA ILE A 77 10.13 -20.65 -8.03
C ILE A 77 9.10 -21.33 -8.94
N GLU A 78 8.23 -22.17 -8.39
CA GLU A 78 7.13 -22.81 -9.12
C GLU A 78 6.17 -21.78 -9.68
N TYR A 79 5.75 -20.81 -8.85
CA TYR A 79 4.95 -19.67 -9.27
C TYR A 79 5.56 -18.97 -10.49
N GLY A 80 6.84 -18.63 -10.41
CA GLY A 80 7.52 -17.98 -11.53
C GLY A 80 7.51 -18.81 -12.82
N ARG A 81 7.46 -20.16 -12.72
CA ARG A 81 7.33 -21.03 -13.91
C ARG A 81 5.91 -20.97 -14.52
N LEU A 82 4.89 -20.91 -13.68
CA LEU A 82 3.51 -20.81 -14.12
C LEU A 82 3.21 -19.42 -14.69
N LEU A 83 3.68 -18.37 -14.02
CA LEU A 83 3.55 -16.98 -14.44
C LEU A 83 4.08 -16.76 -15.86
N VAL A 84 5.32 -17.18 -16.14
CA VAL A 84 5.91 -16.95 -17.47
C VAL A 84 5.20 -17.69 -18.60
N LYS A 85 4.53 -18.81 -18.31
CA LYS A 85 3.68 -19.53 -19.30
C LYS A 85 2.46 -18.68 -19.67
N ARG A 86 1.83 -18.03 -18.68
CA ARG A 86 0.67 -17.14 -18.90
C ARG A 86 1.08 -15.91 -19.68
N VAL A 87 2.20 -15.28 -19.31
CA VAL A 87 2.75 -14.11 -20.02
C VAL A 87 3.09 -14.46 -21.47
N ALA A 88 3.78 -15.59 -21.72
CA ALA A 88 4.12 -16.02 -23.06
C ALA A 88 2.88 -16.33 -23.91
N ALA A 89 1.85 -16.95 -23.33
CA ALA A 89 0.58 -17.24 -24.03
C ALA A 89 -0.18 -15.96 -24.42
N PHE A 90 -0.16 -14.93 -23.57
CA PHE A 90 -0.77 -13.64 -23.88
C PHE A 90 0.04 -12.85 -24.90
N ASN A 91 1.35 -13.07 -25.00
CA ASN A 91 2.28 -12.40 -25.91
C ASN A 91 2.17 -10.87 -25.87
N PRO A 92 2.49 -10.23 -24.72
CA PRO A 92 2.39 -8.78 -24.56
C PRO A 92 3.55 -8.04 -25.25
N GLU A 93 3.37 -6.76 -25.52
CA GLU A 93 4.44 -5.83 -25.93
C GLU A 93 5.26 -5.38 -24.73
N VAL A 94 4.60 -5.26 -23.54
CA VAL A 94 5.22 -4.80 -22.31
C VAL A 94 4.63 -5.49 -21.08
N VAL A 95 5.48 -5.71 -20.08
CA VAL A 95 5.09 -6.20 -18.75
C VAL A 95 5.40 -5.13 -17.73
N LEU A 96 4.40 -4.68 -16.98
CA LEU A 96 4.52 -3.90 -15.75
C LEU A 96 4.43 -4.87 -14.57
N SER A 97 5.49 -5.01 -13.78
CA SER A 97 5.50 -5.98 -12.67
C SER A 97 5.91 -5.34 -11.35
N GLY A 98 5.01 -5.39 -10.36
CA GLY A 98 5.17 -4.87 -9.01
C GLY A 98 5.11 -5.95 -7.93
N ASN A 99 5.48 -5.58 -6.73
CA ASN A 99 5.28 -6.30 -5.47
C ASN A 99 5.57 -7.82 -5.51
N THR A 100 6.60 -8.20 -6.25
CA THR A 100 6.91 -9.59 -6.58
C THR A 100 8.20 -10.06 -5.90
N PRO A 101 8.23 -11.25 -5.27
CA PRO A 101 9.47 -11.84 -4.77
C PRO A 101 10.53 -11.95 -5.87
N LEU A 102 11.80 -11.76 -5.51
CA LEU A 102 12.87 -11.54 -6.49
C LEU A 102 13.14 -12.75 -7.41
N PHE A 103 12.82 -13.99 -7.01
CA PHE A 103 13.02 -15.17 -7.86
C PHE A 103 12.00 -15.25 -9.02
N PRO A 104 10.68 -15.15 -8.76
CA PRO A 104 9.70 -15.01 -9.85
C PRO A 104 10.00 -13.81 -10.74
N GLN A 105 10.35 -12.66 -10.15
CA GLN A 105 10.69 -11.45 -10.87
C GLN A 105 11.89 -11.65 -11.82
N ALA A 106 12.93 -12.33 -11.33
CA ALA A 106 14.11 -12.65 -12.14
C ALA A 106 13.78 -13.56 -13.32
N ARG A 107 12.88 -14.53 -13.08
CA ARG A 107 12.43 -15.43 -14.13
C ARG A 107 11.59 -14.69 -15.17
N LEU A 108 10.65 -13.85 -14.70
CA LEU A 108 9.80 -13.04 -15.57
C LEU A 108 10.63 -12.11 -16.46
N LEU A 109 11.53 -11.32 -15.87
CA LEU A 109 12.42 -10.43 -16.62
C LEU A 109 13.28 -11.19 -17.66
N ARG A 110 13.82 -12.38 -17.28
CA ARG A 110 14.58 -13.20 -18.21
C ARG A 110 13.73 -13.62 -19.40
N THR A 111 12.50 -14.08 -19.14
CA THR A 111 11.57 -14.51 -20.19
C THR A 111 11.16 -13.35 -21.09
N CYS A 112 10.84 -12.18 -20.53
CA CYS A 112 10.53 -10.98 -21.31
C CYS A 112 11.69 -10.65 -22.28
N ARG A 113 12.95 -10.67 -21.80
CA ARG A 113 14.11 -10.42 -22.64
C ARG A 113 14.33 -11.47 -23.75
N GLN A 114 14.00 -12.73 -23.49
CA GLN A 114 14.10 -13.80 -24.49
C GLN A 114 13.04 -13.67 -25.58
N LEU A 115 11.88 -13.15 -25.23
CA LEU A 115 10.74 -13.00 -26.13
C LEU A 115 10.68 -11.61 -26.80
N GLY A 116 11.62 -10.71 -26.50
CA GLY A 116 11.60 -9.34 -27.02
C GLY A 116 10.49 -8.46 -26.44
N ILE A 117 10.07 -8.73 -25.20
CA ILE A 117 9.03 -8.00 -24.48
C ILE A 117 9.68 -6.95 -23.58
N ALA A 118 9.21 -5.70 -23.64
CA ALA A 118 9.66 -4.63 -22.75
C ALA A 118 9.26 -4.93 -21.29
N PHE A 119 10.09 -4.52 -20.33
CA PHE A 119 9.86 -4.81 -18.93
C PHE A 119 10.01 -3.56 -18.06
N VAL A 120 8.94 -3.23 -17.35
CA VAL A 120 8.89 -2.15 -16.38
C VAL A 120 8.80 -2.72 -14.96
N PHE A 121 9.80 -2.41 -14.12
CA PHE A 121 9.80 -2.85 -12.73
C PHE A 121 9.16 -1.78 -11.85
N TRP A 122 7.99 -2.08 -11.28
CA TRP A 122 7.31 -1.22 -10.30
C TRP A 122 7.77 -1.61 -8.90
N VAL A 123 8.52 -0.72 -8.25
CA VAL A 123 9.18 -0.95 -6.95
C VAL A 123 8.33 -0.33 -5.85
N GLU A 124 7.59 -1.17 -5.14
CA GLU A 124 6.78 -0.77 -4.00
C GLU A 124 7.54 -0.87 -2.68
N ASP A 125 8.48 -1.82 -2.62
CA ASP A 125 9.41 -2.00 -1.52
C ASP A 125 10.80 -2.31 -2.09
N VAL A 126 11.86 -1.87 -1.40
CA VAL A 126 13.22 -2.35 -1.67
C VAL A 126 13.39 -3.67 -0.93
N TYR A 127 12.87 -4.74 -1.56
CA TYR A 127 12.66 -6.06 -0.96
C TYR A 127 13.93 -6.63 -0.30
N SER A 128 15.09 -6.49 -0.94
CA SER A 128 16.35 -7.03 -0.43
C SER A 128 16.82 -6.35 0.86
N LEU A 129 16.50 -5.08 1.06
CA LEU A 129 16.86 -4.37 2.30
C LEU A 129 16.01 -4.87 3.47
N ALA A 130 14.73 -5.13 3.26
CA ALA A 130 13.86 -5.72 4.27
C ALA A 130 14.30 -7.15 4.64
N VAL A 131 14.65 -7.97 3.64
CA VAL A 131 15.19 -9.33 3.83
C VAL A 131 16.52 -9.28 4.59
N ASP A 132 17.46 -8.42 4.20
CA ASP A 132 18.77 -8.28 4.84
C ASP A 132 18.63 -7.88 6.31
N ALA A 133 17.82 -6.87 6.61
CA ALA A 133 17.57 -6.41 7.98
C ALA A 133 16.96 -7.50 8.85
N GLY A 134 15.97 -8.24 8.33
CA GLY A 134 15.30 -9.32 9.05
C GLY A 134 16.21 -10.53 9.30
N LEU A 135 17.01 -10.93 8.31
CA LEU A 135 17.90 -12.08 8.42
C LEU A 135 19.13 -11.78 9.28
N ARG A 136 19.75 -10.60 9.18
CA ARG A 136 20.87 -10.20 10.05
C ARG A 136 20.49 -10.16 11.51
N LYS A 137 19.27 -9.71 11.83
CA LYS A 137 18.77 -9.71 13.20
C LYS A 137 18.65 -11.13 13.76
N LYS A 138 18.25 -12.11 12.95
CA LYS A 138 18.00 -13.49 13.38
C LYS A 138 19.24 -14.38 13.29
N PHE A 139 20.07 -14.20 12.26
CA PHE A 139 21.26 -14.98 11.95
C PHE A 139 22.39 -14.05 11.45
N PRO A 140 23.20 -13.44 12.35
CA PRO A 140 24.10 -12.35 11.96
C PRO A 140 25.06 -12.65 10.78
N VAL A 141 25.70 -13.83 10.77
CA VAL A 141 26.69 -14.19 9.74
C VAL A 141 25.99 -14.72 8.47
N VAL A 142 25.24 -15.81 8.60
CA VAL A 142 24.57 -16.46 7.45
C VAL A 142 23.52 -15.53 6.84
N GLY A 143 22.78 -14.80 7.69
CA GLY A 143 21.79 -13.82 7.24
C GLY A 143 22.41 -12.69 6.43
N GLY A 144 23.63 -12.27 6.79
CA GLY A 144 24.37 -11.29 6.00
C GLY A 144 24.71 -11.76 4.59
N LEU A 145 25.21 -12.97 4.43
CA LEU A 145 25.54 -13.55 3.12
C LEU A 145 24.27 -13.67 2.23
N VAL A 146 23.18 -14.14 2.82
CA VAL A 146 21.88 -14.23 2.11
C VAL A 146 21.36 -12.84 1.75
N GLY A 147 21.39 -11.89 2.67
CA GLY A 147 20.99 -10.50 2.40
C GLY A 147 21.79 -9.86 1.28
N ASP A 148 23.11 -10.06 1.25
CA ASP A 148 23.97 -9.55 0.18
C ASP A 148 23.69 -10.23 -1.18
N TYR A 149 23.32 -11.50 -1.18
CA TYR A 149 22.85 -12.17 -2.39
C TYR A 149 21.54 -11.54 -2.91
N TYR A 150 20.57 -11.30 -2.04
CA TYR A 150 19.31 -10.63 -2.43
C TYR A 150 19.55 -9.21 -2.96
N LYS A 151 20.42 -8.42 -2.32
CA LYS A 151 20.80 -7.09 -2.79
C LYS A 151 21.45 -7.12 -4.18
N ARG A 152 22.36 -8.07 -4.43
CA ARG A 152 22.97 -8.25 -5.76
C ARG A 152 21.94 -8.65 -6.81
N LEU A 153 20.97 -9.52 -6.44
CA LEU A 153 19.91 -9.95 -7.34
C LEU A 153 19.00 -8.77 -7.69
N GLU A 154 18.47 -8.04 -6.70
CA GLU A 154 17.58 -6.88 -6.93
C GLU A 154 18.26 -5.79 -7.74
N LYS A 155 19.49 -5.42 -7.37
CA LYS A 155 20.32 -4.50 -8.17
C LYS A 155 20.44 -4.94 -9.63
N LYS A 156 20.67 -6.23 -9.89
CA LYS A 156 20.77 -6.77 -11.25
C LYS A 156 19.44 -6.68 -12.00
N LEU A 157 18.32 -6.92 -11.32
CA LEU A 157 16.98 -6.84 -11.92
C LEU A 157 16.65 -5.40 -12.31
N LEU A 158 16.83 -4.44 -11.40
CA LEU A 158 16.59 -3.02 -11.63
C LEU A 158 17.44 -2.49 -12.81
N ARG A 159 18.74 -2.82 -12.84
CA ARG A 159 19.63 -2.40 -13.94
C ARG A 159 19.29 -3.01 -15.30
N ARG A 160 18.54 -4.11 -15.31
CA ARG A 160 18.14 -4.83 -16.53
C ARG A 160 16.72 -4.52 -16.99
N SER A 161 15.94 -3.85 -16.19
CA SER A 161 14.61 -3.37 -16.56
C SER A 161 14.73 -2.24 -17.59
N ASP A 162 13.76 -2.12 -18.46
CA ASP A 162 13.71 -1.05 -19.45
C ASP A 162 13.37 0.27 -18.79
N LYS A 163 12.41 0.23 -17.84
CA LYS A 163 12.07 1.33 -16.95
C LYS A 163 11.89 0.81 -15.51
N VAL A 164 12.03 1.73 -14.55
CA VAL A 164 11.82 1.50 -13.13
C VAL A 164 10.88 2.56 -12.60
N VAL A 165 9.80 2.15 -11.95
CA VAL A 165 8.84 3.03 -11.30
C VAL A 165 8.97 2.86 -9.78
N LEU A 166 9.24 3.93 -9.06
CA LEU A 166 9.38 3.97 -7.60
C LEU A 166 8.12 4.60 -6.99
N ILE A 167 7.62 4.05 -5.91
CA ILE A 167 6.49 4.66 -5.18
C ILE A 167 6.89 5.82 -4.26
N SER A 168 8.20 6.05 -4.10
CA SER A 168 8.72 7.11 -3.22
C SER A 168 10.05 7.62 -3.72
N GLU A 169 10.23 8.94 -3.65
CA GLU A 169 11.52 9.60 -3.90
C GLU A 169 12.63 9.07 -2.96
N GLY A 170 12.25 8.63 -1.74
CA GLY A 170 13.20 8.06 -0.77
C GLY A 170 13.94 6.81 -1.28
N PHE A 171 13.42 6.12 -2.30
CA PHE A 171 14.09 4.97 -2.92
C PHE A 171 15.13 5.37 -3.96
N ALA A 172 15.02 6.56 -4.54
CA ALA A 172 15.88 7.02 -5.63
C ALA A 172 17.38 7.01 -5.27
N PRO A 173 17.85 7.47 -4.09
CA PRO A 173 19.27 7.42 -3.72
C PRO A 173 19.82 5.99 -3.66
N THR A 174 19.00 5.01 -3.29
CA THR A 174 19.42 3.59 -3.25
C THR A 174 19.55 3.02 -4.65
N VAL A 175 18.58 3.30 -5.51
CA VAL A 175 18.52 2.84 -6.90
C VAL A 175 19.67 3.46 -7.71
N GLU A 176 19.95 4.76 -7.51
CA GLU A 176 21.08 5.47 -8.11
C GLU A 176 22.43 4.87 -7.70
N ARG A 177 22.64 4.66 -6.39
CA ARG A 177 23.86 4.01 -5.84
C ARG A 177 24.04 2.59 -6.38
N TRP A 178 22.96 1.92 -6.75
CA TRP A 178 23.01 0.63 -7.41
C TRP A 178 23.32 0.72 -8.91
N GLY A 179 23.48 1.93 -9.45
CA GLY A 179 23.90 2.18 -10.83
C GLY A 179 22.79 1.91 -11.85
N VAL A 180 21.52 2.16 -11.45
CA VAL A 180 20.40 2.22 -12.39
C VAL A 180 20.45 3.59 -13.09
N PRO A 181 20.37 3.67 -14.43
CA PRO A 181 20.34 4.95 -15.13
C PRO A 181 19.12 5.77 -14.72
N MET A 182 19.32 6.92 -14.07
CA MET A 182 18.21 7.73 -13.53
C MET A 182 17.24 8.25 -14.59
N LYS A 183 17.67 8.36 -15.85
CA LYS A 183 16.78 8.65 -16.99
C LYS A 183 15.69 7.60 -17.22
N ASN A 184 15.86 6.40 -16.69
CA ASN A 184 14.91 5.29 -16.76
C ASN A 184 14.10 5.11 -15.48
N VAL A 185 14.30 5.99 -14.50
CA VAL A 185 13.63 5.94 -13.19
C VAL A 185 12.55 7.01 -13.12
N TYR A 186 11.36 6.60 -12.75
CA TYR A 186 10.19 7.45 -12.55
C TYR A 186 9.72 7.31 -11.11
N VAL A 187 9.10 8.35 -10.56
CA VAL A 187 8.51 8.29 -9.22
C VAL A 187 7.01 8.52 -9.35
N GLU A 188 6.25 7.48 -9.09
CA GLU A 188 4.80 7.50 -9.07
C GLU A 188 4.31 7.03 -7.70
N PRO A 189 3.93 7.95 -6.80
CA PRO A 189 3.45 7.62 -5.47
C PRO A 189 2.21 6.72 -5.52
N LEU A 190 2.04 5.86 -4.51
CA LEU A 190 0.82 5.06 -4.37
C LEU A 190 -0.42 5.94 -4.20
N TRP A 191 -1.53 5.45 -4.67
CA TRP A 191 -2.86 6.07 -4.54
C TRP A 191 -3.89 5.05 -4.06
N PRO A 192 -4.90 5.46 -3.30
CA PRO A 192 -6.05 4.62 -3.00
C PRO A 192 -7.05 4.64 -4.16
N PRO A 193 -7.94 3.65 -4.26
CA PRO A 193 -9.02 3.64 -5.24
C PRO A 193 -10.08 4.69 -4.86
N LEU A 194 -9.90 5.91 -5.29
CA LEU A 194 -10.72 7.09 -4.90
C LEU A 194 -12.21 6.87 -5.17
N ASP A 195 -12.56 6.19 -6.26
CA ASP A 195 -13.95 5.91 -6.65
C ASP A 195 -14.62 4.88 -5.72
N GLU A 196 -13.83 4.00 -5.08
CA GLU A 196 -14.31 3.04 -4.08
C GLU A 196 -14.37 3.64 -2.67
N LEU A 197 -13.85 4.86 -2.50
CA LEU A 197 -13.82 5.60 -1.24
C LEU A 197 -14.62 6.92 -1.35
N PRO A 198 -15.94 6.85 -1.62
CA PRO A 198 -16.78 8.03 -1.64
C PRO A 198 -16.84 8.68 -0.27
N VAL A 199 -17.11 9.98 -0.24
CA VAL A 199 -17.39 10.69 1.00
C VAL A 199 -18.74 10.23 1.53
N VAL A 200 -18.77 9.66 2.72
CA VAL A 200 -19.97 9.20 3.41
C VAL A 200 -20.23 10.08 4.64
N ALA A 201 -21.50 10.40 4.89
CA ALA A 201 -21.91 11.15 6.08
C ALA A 201 -21.57 10.36 7.34
N LYS A 202 -21.38 11.09 8.47
CA LYS A 202 -21.15 10.46 9.77
C LYS A 202 -22.36 9.61 10.19
N ASP A 203 -23.53 10.16 10.04
CA ASP A 203 -24.79 9.44 10.25
C ASP A 203 -25.08 8.55 9.05
N ASN A 204 -24.63 7.29 9.12
CA ASN A 204 -24.80 6.26 8.10
C ASN A 204 -25.27 4.93 8.72
N ALA A 205 -25.53 3.93 7.89
CA ALA A 205 -26.05 2.65 8.38
C ALA A 205 -25.10 1.94 9.35
N TRP A 206 -23.77 2.01 9.09
CA TRP A 206 -22.77 1.40 9.96
C TRP A 206 -22.66 2.13 11.31
N SER A 207 -22.63 3.47 11.30
CA SER A 207 -22.52 4.26 12.54
C SER A 207 -23.74 4.09 13.43
N ARG A 208 -24.96 4.09 12.86
CA ARG A 208 -26.20 3.84 13.61
C ARG A 208 -26.25 2.45 14.24
N ARG A 209 -25.86 1.41 13.47
CA ARG A 209 -25.83 0.01 13.96
C ARG A 209 -24.89 -0.17 15.16
N ASN A 210 -23.83 0.64 15.23
CA ASN A 210 -22.82 0.59 16.29
C ASN A 210 -22.97 1.69 17.35
N ASN A 211 -24.00 2.54 17.28
CA ASN A 211 -24.25 3.69 18.17
C ASN A 211 -23.10 4.72 18.16
N PHE A 212 -22.55 5.00 16.98
CA PHE A 212 -21.48 6.00 16.74
C PHE A 212 -21.96 7.26 16.01
N ASP A 213 -23.23 7.32 15.64
CA ASP A 213 -23.83 8.45 14.91
C ASP A 213 -23.86 9.76 15.74
N ARG A 214 -23.90 9.63 17.08
CA ARG A 214 -24.03 10.77 18.02
C ARG A 214 -22.82 11.00 18.93
N THR A 215 -21.75 10.23 18.79
CA THR A 215 -20.54 10.38 19.60
C THR A 215 -19.40 11.01 18.79
N MET A 216 -18.46 11.67 19.43
CA MET A 216 -17.22 12.14 18.85
C MET A 216 -16.28 10.92 18.66
N ASN A 217 -16.03 10.52 17.44
CA ASN A 217 -15.36 9.27 17.12
C ASN A 217 -13.90 9.49 16.67
N LEU A 218 -12.97 9.13 17.52
CA LEU A 218 -11.53 9.11 17.26
C LEU A 218 -11.17 7.70 16.79
N MET A 219 -10.95 7.49 15.49
CA MET A 219 -10.96 6.14 14.90
C MET A 219 -9.62 5.72 14.35
N TYR A 220 -9.11 4.58 14.82
CA TYR A 220 -8.01 3.84 14.23
C TYR A 220 -8.55 2.59 13.52
N ALA A 221 -8.34 2.46 12.21
CA ALA A 221 -8.73 1.28 11.46
C ALA A 221 -7.54 0.68 10.70
N GLY A 222 -7.29 -0.62 10.87
CA GLY A 222 -6.25 -1.37 10.17
C GLY A 222 -5.29 -2.13 11.09
N THR A 223 -4.22 -2.69 10.55
CA THR A 223 -3.26 -3.52 11.29
C THR A 223 -2.61 -2.72 12.41
N LEU A 224 -2.67 -3.29 13.63
CA LEU A 224 -2.05 -2.76 14.83
C LEU A 224 -1.14 -3.82 15.45
N GLY A 225 0.15 -3.75 15.16
CA GLY A 225 1.15 -4.57 15.85
C GLY A 225 1.69 -3.87 17.11
N THR A 226 2.36 -4.59 17.98
CA THR A 226 3.01 -4.02 19.17
C THR A 226 4.06 -2.95 18.84
N LYS A 227 4.67 -3.04 17.69
CA LYS A 227 5.63 -2.04 17.18
C LYS A 227 5.02 -0.67 16.83
N HIS A 228 3.71 -0.59 16.64
CA HIS A 228 3.00 0.66 16.36
C HIS A 228 2.73 1.49 17.63
N ASN A 229 3.27 1.11 18.76
CA ASN A 229 3.02 1.74 20.06
C ASN A 229 1.52 1.92 20.38
N PRO A 230 0.77 0.81 20.59
CA PRO A 230 -0.66 0.87 20.89
C PRO A 230 -0.98 1.63 22.18
N GLU A 231 0.00 1.86 23.07
CA GLU A 231 -0.16 2.65 24.30
C GLU A 231 -0.59 4.08 24.03
N THR A 232 -0.19 4.67 22.90
CA THR A 232 -0.68 5.99 22.46
C THR A 232 -2.21 6.07 22.40
N LEU A 233 -2.88 4.97 21.99
CA LEU A 233 -4.36 4.93 21.96
C LEU A 233 -4.96 4.77 23.35
N VAL A 234 -4.28 4.10 24.29
CA VAL A 234 -4.66 4.04 25.69
C VAL A 234 -4.57 5.42 26.31
N ALA A 235 -3.41 6.10 26.15
CA ALA A 235 -3.20 7.45 26.66
C ALA A 235 -4.25 8.44 26.12
N LEU A 236 -4.61 8.33 24.83
CA LEU A 236 -5.68 9.14 24.23
C LEU A 236 -7.04 8.84 24.90
N ALA A 237 -7.38 7.58 25.13
CA ALA A 237 -8.63 7.20 25.79
C ALA A 237 -8.65 7.64 27.27
N GLU A 238 -7.52 7.60 27.97
CA GLU A 238 -7.37 8.11 29.32
C GLU A 238 -7.59 9.63 29.40
N HIS A 239 -7.02 10.38 28.45
CA HIS A 239 -7.20 11.82 28.35
C HIS A 239 -8.68 12.22 28.22
N PHE A 240 -9.44 11.50 27.40
CA PHE A 240 -10.88 11.74 27.21
C PHE A 240 -11.79 10.91 28.13
N ARG A 241 -11.27 10.32 29.22
CA ARG A 241 -12.03 9.46 30.14
C ARG A 241 -13.29 10.13 30.69
N ASN A 242 -13.21 11.41 30.99
CA ASN A 242 -14.30 12.21 31.59
C ASN A 242 -15.22 12.85 30.53
N ARG A 243 -15.05 12.53 29.25
CA ARG A 243 -15.86 13.00 28.12
C ARG A 243 -16.76 11.85 27.64
N PRO A 244 -17.98 11.71 28.14
CA PRO A 244 -18.89 10.59 27.82
C PRO A 244 -19.34 10.59 26.35
N ASP A 245 -19.18 11.72 25.66
CA ASP A 245 -19.47 11.90 24.24
C ASP A 245 -18.32 11.47 23.33
N VAL A 246 -17.09 11.27 23.85
CA VAL A 246 -15.90 10.91 23.04
C VAL A 246 -15.66 9.40 23.10
N ARG A 247 -15.41 8.79 21.94
CA ARG A 247 -15.03 7.37 21.78
C ARG A 247 -13.69 7.25 21.04
N VAL A 248 -12.78 6.46 21.59
CA VAL A 248 -11.57 5.99 20.88
C VAL A 248 -11.89 4.60 20.34
N ILE A 249 -12.10 4.52 19.03
CA ILE A 249 -12.56 3.30 18.35
C ILE A 249 -11.35 2.70 17.63
N VAL A 250 -11.05 1.43 17.93
CA VAL A 250 -9.94 0.69 17.32
C VAL A 250 -10.51 -0.53 16.59
N ILE A 251 -10.44 -0.49 15.26
CA ILE A 251 -10.87 -1.58 14.38
C ILE A 251 -9.62 -2.32 13.91
N SER A 252 -9.27 -3.39 14.61
CA SER A 252 -8.04 -4.14 14.37
C SER A 252 -8.08 -5.53 15.00
N GLU A 253 -7.17 -6.39 14.57
CA GLU A 253 -6.96 -7.71 15.14
C GLU A 253 -5.47 -7.99 15.38
N GLY A 254 -5.17 -8.97 16.24
CA GLY A 254 -3.82 -9.44 16.49
C GLY A 254 -3.20 -8.96 17.80
N ALA A 255 -1.87 -8.83 17.84
CA ALA A 255 -1.12 -8.60 19.07
C ALA A 255 -1.40 -7.24 19.72
N GLY A 256 -1.53 -6.19 18.91
CA GLY A 256 -1.85 -4.84 19.41
C GLY A 256 -3.25 -4.77 20.02
N THR A 257 -4.23 -5.43 19.40
CA THR A 257 -5.60 -5.47 19.93
C THR A 257 -5.67 -6.24 21.25
N ARG A 258 -4.98 -7.38 21.36
CA ARG A 258 -4.88 -8.12 22.64
C ARG A 258 -4.25 -7.27 23.74
N TYR A 259 -3.19 -6.53 23.41
CA TYR A 259 -2.60 -5.57 24.35
C TYR A 259 -3.63 -4.52 24.81
N LEU A 260 -4.38 -3.91 23.88
CA LEU A 260 -5.42 -2.93 24.21
C LEU A 260 -6.56 -3.53 25.05
N GLN A 261 -6.94 -4.79 24.82
CA GLN A 261 -7.92 -5.51 25.63
C GLN A 261 -7.48 -5.63 27.09
N GLN A 262 -6.20 -6.02 27.29
CA GLN A 262 -5.60 -6.10 28.62
C GLN A 262 -5.58 -4.73 29.30
N ARG A 263 -5.06 -3.70 28.63
CA ARG A 263 -4.98 -2.34 29.17
C ARG A 263 -6.35 -1.77 29.51
N LYS A 264 -7.36 -2.01 28.64
CA LYS A 264 -8.75 -1.60 28.89
C LYS A 264 -9.30 -2.24 30.17
N ALA A 265 -9.05 -3.53 30.41
CA ALA A 265 -9.47 -4.22 31.61
C ALA A 265 -8.78 -3.68 32.88
N GLU A 266 -7.47 -3.41 32.82
CA GLU A 266 -6.66 -2.88 33.91
C GLU A 266 -7.08 -1.44 34.29
N THR A 267 -7.41 -0.61 33.31
CA THR A 267 -7.66 0.82 33.49
C THR A 267 -9.15 1.17 33.61
N GLY A 268 -10.05 0.23 33.28
CA GLY A 268 -11.50 0.46 33.29
C GLY A 268 -11.98 1.47 32.25
N LEU A 269 -11.28 1.66 31.12
CA LEU A 269 -11.64 2.62 30.08
C LEU A 269 -12.90 2.17 29.31
N THR A 270 -14.02 2.82 29.56
CA THR A 270 -15.29 2.55 28.89
C THR A 270 -15.36 3.21 27.51
N ASN A 271 -14.67 4.32 27.31
CA ASN A 271 -14.61 5.06 26.05
C ASN A 271 -13.63 4.48 25.02
N LEU A 272 -12.80 3.47 25.37
CA LEU A 272 -11.98 2.70 24.42
C LEU A 272 -12.82 1.54 23.87
N VAL A 273 -13.18 1.60 22.59
CA VAL A 273 -14.01 0.59 21.91
C VAL A 273 -13.14 -0.22 20.96
N LEU A 274 -13.12 -1.54 21.13
CA LEU A 274 -12.32 -2.45 20.30
C LEU A 274 -13.27 -3.27 19.44
N MET A 275 -13.02 -3.30 18.12
CA MET A 275 -13.81 -4.00 17.12
C MET A 275 -12.95 -4.88 16.23
N PRO A 276 -13.46 -5.99 15.70
CA PRO A 276 -12.79 -6.78 14.68
C PRO A 276 -12.72 -6.02 13.35
N TYR A 277 -11.93 -6.54 12.39
CA TYR A 277 -11.96 -6.01 11.03
C TYR A 277 -13.36 -6.00 10.46
N GLN A 278 -13.68 -4.94 9.73
CA GLN A 278 -14.94 -4.77 9.05
C GLN A 278 -14.82 -5.22 7.59
N PRO A 279 -15.90 -5.64 6.92
CA PRO A 279 -15.91 -5.91 5.49
C PRO A 279 -15.39 -4.74 4.66
N TYR A 280 -14.68 -5.04 3.57
CA TYR A 280 -14.04 -4.00 2.75
C TYR A 280 -15.04 -3.02 2.13
N ASP A 281 -16.21 -3.51 1.75
CA ASP A 281 -17.32 -2.71 1.18
C ASP A 281 -17.96 -1.77 2.20
N GLU A 282 -17.79 -2.02 3.50
CA GLU A 282 -18.22 -1.11 4.58
C GLU A 282 -17.16 -0.01 4.89
N LEU A 283 -15.94 -0.12 4.37
CA LEU A 283 -14.84 0.81 4.68
C LEU A 283 -15.21 2.29 4.50
N PRO A 284 -15.93 2.71 3.43
CA PRO A 284 -16.36 4.10 3.30
C PRO A 284 -17.28 4.56 4.42
N GLN A 285 -18.19 3.70 4.89
CA GLN A 285 -19.10 4.00 6.00
C GLN A 285 -18.34 4.06 7.33
N VAL A 286 -17.40 3.14 7.54
CA VAL A 286 -16.52 3.11 8.72
C VAL A 286 -15.72 4.41 8.81
N MET A 287 -15.01 4.81 7.75
CA MET A 287 -14.25 6.05 7.74
C MET A 287 -15.15 7.29 7.83
N GLY A 288 -16.33 7.23 7.19
CA GLY A 288 -17.34 8.28 7.27
C GLY A 288 -17.87 8.50 8.69
N ALA A 289 -17.94 7.47 9.52
CA ALA A 289 -18.38 7.56 10.91
C ALA A 289 -17.36 8.24 11.85
N ALA A 290 -16.11 8.39 11.43
CA ALA A 290 -15.07 9.06 12.20
C ALA A 290 -15.22 10.59 12.16
N ASP A 291 -14.87 11.28 13.26
CA ASP A 291 -14.65 12.71 13.32
C ASP A 291 -13.15 13.01 13.10
N VAL A 292 -12.27 12.17 13.67
CA VAL A 292 -10.82 12.22 13.46
C VAL A 292 -10.33 10.80 13.16
N LEU A 293 -9.59 10.64 12.07
CA LEU A 293 -8.92 9.39 11.72
C LEU A 293 -7.52 9.35 12.32
N LEU A 294 -7.15 8.22 12.92
CA LEU A 294 -5.89 8.05 13.63
C LEU A 294 -4.98 7.09 12.88
N ALA A 295 -3.69 7.40 12.82
CA ALA A 295 -2.69 6.51 12.26
C ALA A 295 -1.45 6.45 13.14
N LEU A 296 -0.92 5.24 13.33
CA LEU A 296 0.32 5.00 14.06
C LEU A 296 1.27 4.22 13.17
N LEU A 297 2.52 4.63 13.12
CA LEU A 297 3.59 3.97 12.38
C LEU A 297 4.76 3.70 13.33
N GLU A 298 5.46 2.59 13.13
CA GLU A 298 6.66 2.32 13.91
C GLU A 298 7.83 3.23 13.47
N ALA A 299 8.73 3.56 14.39
CA ALA A 299 9.88 4.41 14.10
C ALA A 299 10.82 3.81 13.03
N SER A 300 10.92 2.48 12.98
CA SER A 300 11.77 1.76 12.03
C SER A 300 11.20 1.68 10.61
N ALA A 301 9.92 2.01 10.40
CA ALA A 301 9.27 2.01 9.10
C ALA A 301 9.55 3.29 8.27
N GLY A 302 10.39 4.20 8.81
CA GLY A 302 10.48 5.59 8.39
C GLY A 302 10.79 5.88 6.93
N GLU A 303 11.69 5.15 6.28
CA GLU A 303 12.13 5.51 4.92
C GLU A 303 11.53 4.62 3.83
N PHE A 304 11.16 3.38 4.16
CA PHE A 304 10.85 2.32 3.19
C PHE A 304 9.39 1.89 3.16
N SER A 305 8.51 2.48 3.96
CA SER A 305 7.09 2.14 3.98
C SER A 305 6.22 3.36 3.74
N VAL A 306 5.34 3.28 2.77
CA VAL A 306 4.29 4.29 2.56
C VAL A 306 2.98 3.72 3.09
N PRO A 307 2.46 4.22 4.23
CA PRO A 307 1.25 3.68 4.85
C PRO A 307 0.02 4.04 4.02
N GLY A 308 -0.48 3.10 3.23
CA GLY A 308 -1.67 3.26 2.40
C GLY A 308 -2.91 3.74 3.14
N LYS A 309 -3.05 3.42 4.46
CA LYS A 309 -4.18 3.88 5.26
C LYS A 309 -4.29 5.42 5.34
N ILE A 310 -3.16 6.14 5.41
CA ILE A 310 -3.18 7.60 5.45
C ILE A 310 -3.70 8.18 4.13
N LEU A 311 -3.34 7.55 3.00
CA LEU A 311 -3.87 7.95 1.70
C LEU A 311 -5.40 7.74 1.63
N SER A 312 -5.89 6.60 2.16
CA SER A 312 -7.33 6.33 2.24
C SER A 312 -8.07 7.29 3.18
N HIS A 313 -7.43 7.72 4.27
CA HIS A 313 -8.00 8.72 5.18
C HIS A 313 -8.31 10.05 4.45
N LEU A 314 -7.43 10.49 3.55
CA LEU A 314 -7.64 11.71 2.77
C LEU A 314 -8.89 11.62 1.89
N CYS A 315 -9.23 10.41 1.41
CA CYS A 315 -10.44 10.19 0.61
C CYS A 315 -11.72 10.39 1.42
N ALA A 316 -11.69 10.08 2.73
CA ALA A 316 -12.88 10.09 3.58
C ALA A 316 -13.41 11.49 3.95
N ARG A 317 -12.71 12.57 3.57
CA ARG A 317 -13.03 13.95 3.98
C ARG A 317 -13.04 14.11 5.51
N ARG A 318 -12.10 13.43 6.18
CA ARG A 318 -11.90 13.51 7.63
C ARG A 318 -10.48 13.96 7.94
N PRO A 319 -10.26 14.79 8.97
CA PRO A 319 -8.91 15.13 9.40
C PRO A 319 -8.20 13.89 9.93
N THR A 320 -6.88 13.84 9.74
CA THR A 320 -6.04 12.73 10.20
C THR A 320 -5.03 13.23 11.21
N VAL A 321 -4.90 12.53 12.34
CA VAL A 321 -3.76 12.69 13.25
C VAL A 321 -2.90 11.44 13.19
N ALA A 322 -1.62 11.61 12.85
CA ALA A 322 -0.71 10.49 12.65
C ALA A 322 0.58 10.63 13.47
N ALA A 323 0.90 9.62 14.30
CA ALA A 323 2.22 9.47 14.89
C ALA A 323 3.11 8.68 13.93
N VAL A 324 3.98 9.40 13.22
CA VAL A 324 4.82 8.87 12.14
C VAL A 324 6.21 9.50 12.16
N PRO A 325 7.26 8.81 11.65
CA PRO A 325 8.53 9.48 11.43
C PRO A 325 8.35 10.66 10.47
N LEU A 326 8.79 11.86 10.86
CA LEU A 326 8.54 13.07 10.07
C LEU A 326 9.24 13.09 8.70
N VAL A 327 10.25 12.25 8.52
CA VAL A 327 10.91 12.03 7.21
C VAL A 327 10.09 11.15 6.26
N ASN A 328 9.08 10.46 6.78
CA ASN A 328 8.24 9.56 5.99
C ASN A 328 7.34 10.33 5.02
N ARG A 329 7.10 9.76 3.83
CA ARG A 329 6.19 10.35 2.84
C ARG A 329 4.79 10.62 3.39
N ALA A 330 4.29 9.80 4.32
CA ALA A 330 3.00 10.02 4.97
C ALA A 330 2.91 11.35 5.71
N ALA A 331 3.96 11.75 6.48
CA ALA A 331 4.01 13.04 7.15
C ALA A 331 3.96 14.19 6.14
N LYS A 332 4.72 14.08 5.03
CA LYS A 332 4.71 15.06 3.95
C LYS A 332 3.33 15.19 3.30
N VAL A 333 2.66 14.07 3.01
CA VAL A 333 1.32 14.07 2.40
C VAL A 333 0.28 14.74 3.32
N ILE A 334 0.32 14.47 4.63
CA ILE A 334 -0.57 15.13 5.59
C ILE A 334 -0.33 16.65 5.59
N GLN A 335 0.93 17.07 5.55
CA GLN A 335 1.30 18.49 5.51
C GLN A 335 0.90 19.14 4.17
N GLU A 336 1.25 18.53 3.04
CA GLU A 336 0.92 19.02 1.69
C GLU A 336 -0.59 19.15 1.47
N SER A 337 -1.36 18.20 1.98
CA SER A 337 -2.82 18.20 1.88
C SER A 337 -3.49 19.20 2.81
N GLY A 338 -2.82 19.67 3.87
CA GLY A 338 -3.46 20.41 4.96
C GLY A 338 -4.59 19.60 5.63
N GLY A 339 -4.54 18.27 5.49
CA GLY A 339 -5.61 17.36 5.91
C GLY A 339 -5.47 16.82 7.34
N GLY A 340 -4.59 17.40 8.17
CA GLY A 340 -4.41 16.92 9.54
C GLY A 340 -3.06 17.27 10.15
N TYR A 341 -2.65 16.47 11.13
CA TYR A 341 -1.40 16.63 11.85
C TYR A 341 -0.54 15.38 11.78
N ALA A 342 0.75 15.55 11.50
CA ALA A 342 1.77 14.53 11.67
C ALA A 342 2.66 14.89 12.86
N VAL A 343 2.79 13.98 13.81
CA VAL A 343 3.61 14.16 15.02
C VAL A 343 4.68 13.07 15.10
N PRO A 344 5.80 13.31 15.81
CA PRO A 344 6.83 12.30 15.99
C PRO A 344 6.30 11.04 16.68
N VAL A 345 6.85 9.89 16.30
CA VAL A 345 6.55 8.61 16.96
C VAL A 345 6.99 8.67 18.42
N GLY A 346 6.09 8.30 19.36
CA GLY A 346 6.34 8.30 20.80
C GLY A 346 6.11 9.64 21.49
N ASP A 347 5.74 10.69 20.76
CA ASP A 347 5.29 11.94 21.34
C ASP A 347 3.78 11.93 21.57
N ASP A 348 3.35 11.17 22.59
CA ASP A 348 1.93 11.03 22.95
C ASP A 348 1.31 12.38 23.35
N ARG A 349 2.09 13.28 23.94
CA ARG A 349 1.62 14.63 24.30
C ARG A 349 1.25 15.44 23.06
N ALA A 350 2.11 15.49 22.05
CA ALA A 350 1.82 16.18 20.79
C ALA A 350 0.66 15.51 20.05
N PHE A 351 0.57 14.16 20.09
CA PHE A 351 -0.52 13.42 19.48
C PHE A 351 -1.87 13.78 20.10
N ILE A 352 -1.96 13.73 21.43
CA ILE A 352 -3.17 14.08 22.18
C ILE A 352 -3.57 15.53 21.95
N ALA A 353 -2.63 16.47 22.02
CA ALA A 353 -2.91 17.89 21.79
C ALA A 353 -3.43 18.15 20.37
N ALA A 354 -2.92 17.45 19.36
CA ALA A 354 -3.40 17.56 17.99
C ALA A 354 -4.84 17.03 17.83
N VAL A 355 -5.16 15.91 18.50
CA VAL A 355 -6.53 15.37 18.51
C VAL A 355 -7.48 16.30 19.26
N GLU A 356 -7.12 16.74 20.46
CA GLU A 356 -7.92 17.64 21.30
C GLU A 356 -8.30 18.90 20.54
N ARG A 357 -7.34 19.52 19.84
CA ARG A 357 -7.60 20.70 19.01
C ARG A 357 -8.67 20.46 17.93
N LEU A 358 -8.72 19.26 17.34
CA LEU A 358 -9.74 18.92 16.34
C LEU A 358 -11.08 18.57 16.96
N VAL A 359 -11.09 18.07 18.20
CA VAL A 359 -12.30 17.79 18.98
C VAL A 359 -12.97 19.09 19.43
N GLU A 360 -12.17 20.10 19.82
CA GLU A 360 -12.66 21.39 20.33
C GLU A 360 -13.00 22.41 19.24
N ASP A 361 -12.37 22.32 18.06
CA ASP A 361 -12.62 23.24 16.94
C ASP A 361 -13.21 22.48 15.74
N GLU A 362 -14.52 22.40 15.69
CA GLU A 362 -15.27 21.76 14.61
C GLU A 362 -14.99 22.43 13.24
N ASN A 363 -14.85 23.76 13.20
CA ASN A 363 -14.57 24.47 11.96
C ASN A 363 -13.21 24.11 11.38
N LEU A 364 -12.19 23.99 12.24
CA LEU A 364 -10.86 23.55 11.87
C LEU A 364 -10.89 22.09 11.36
N SER A 365 -11.57 21.21 12.10
CA SER A 365 -11.76 19.80 11.73
C SER A 365 -12.40 19.66 10.34
N GLN A 366 -13.50 20.34 10.10
CA GLN A 366 -14.18 20.36 8.81
C GLN A 366 -13.34 20.97 7.70
N LYS A 367 -12.59 22.05 7.98
CA LYS A 367 -11.66 22.67 7.01
C LYS A 367 -10.59 21.68 6.60
N MET A 368 -9.93 21.02 7.56
CA MET A 368 -8.89 20.02 7.28
C MET A 368 -9.45 18.82 6.50
N GLY A 369 -10.64 18.33 6.88
CA GLY A 369 -11.30 17.26 6.13
C GLY A 369 -11.58 17.64 4.66
N ARG A 370 -12.03 18.87 4.39
CA ARG A 370 -12.22 19.36 3.02
C ARG A 370 -10.91 19.44 2.25
N SER A 371 -9.86 19.96 2.87
CA SER A 371 -8.51 20.04 2.27
C SER A 371 -7.96 18.65 1.95
N ALA A 372 -8.13 17.68 2.85
CA ALA A 372 -7.77 16.28 2.64
C ALA A 372 -8.44 15.71 1.37
N ARG A 373 -9.76 15.86 1.27
CA ARG A 373 -10.51 15.36 0.10
C ARG A 373 -10.12 16.05 -1.19
N GLN A 374 -9.96 17.36 -1.18
CA GLN A 374 -9.53 18.13 -2.36
C GLN A 374 -8.14 17.68 -2.87
N TYR A 375 -7.21 17.43 -1.94
CA TYR A 375 -5.92 16.84 -2.29
C TYR A 375 -6.09 15.47 -2.94
N ALA A 376 -6.90 14.59 -2.32
CA ALA A 376 -7.15 13.25 -2.84
C ALA A 376 -7.73 13.28 -4.26
N GLU A 377 -8.70 14.14 -4.53
CA GLU A 377 -9.32 14.28 -5.85
C GLU A 377 -8.33 14.79 -6.93
N THR A 378 -7.31 15.53 -6.52
CA THR A 378 -6.28 16.01 -7.43
C THR A 378 -5.14 15.01 -7.60
N ALA A 379 -4.64 14.46 -6.47
CA ALA A 379 -3.44 13.63 -6.45
C ALA A 379 -3.72 12.17 -6.83
N PHE A 380 -4.95 11.68 -6.58
CA PHE A 380 -5.34 10.29 -6.82
C PHE A 380 -6.28 10.11 -8.02
N ASP A 381 -6.33 11.10 -8.92
CA ASP A 381 -7.07 10.97 -10.18
C ASP A 381 -6.42 9.88 -11.04
N ILE A 382 -7.09 8.72 -11.11
CA ILE A 382 -6.58 7.54 -11.83
C ILE A 382 -6.36 7.82 -13.32
N ARG A 383 -7.10 8.76 -13.92
CA ARG A 383 -6.92 9.12 -15.33
C ARG A 383 -5.58 9.81 -15.57
N ARG A 384 -5.19 10.72 -14.67
CA ARG A 384 -3.88 11.39 -14.73
C ARG A 384 -2.73 10.42 -14.43
N ILE A 385 -2.93 9.56 -13.44
CA ILE A 385 -1.95 8.53 -13.08
C ILE A 385 -1.80 7.54 -14.24
N GLY A 386 -2.92 7.09 -14.82
CA GLY A 386 -2.95 6.20 -15.99
C GLY A 386 -2.22 6.77 -17.19
N GLN A 387 -2.36 8.10 -17.46
CA GLN A 387 -1.60 8.76 -18.53
C GLN A 387 -0.09 8.64 -18.30
N ARG A 388 0.38 8.95 -17.09
CA ARG A 388 1.82 8.85 -16.79
C ARG A 388 2.36 7.42 -16.91
N PHE A 389 1.58 6.43 -16.47
CA PHE A 389 1.95 5.02 -16.66
C PHE A 389 1.96 4.62 -18.14
N GLU A 390 0.98 5.06 -18.92
CA GLU A 390 0.94 4.84 -20.37
C GLU A 390 2.20 5.42 -21.04
N ASP A 391 2.57 6.67 -20.73
CA ASP A 391 3.78 7.32 -21.27
C ASP A 391 5.06 6.53 -20.92
N ILE A 392 5.13 5.99 -19.69
CA ILE A 392 6.26 5.16 -19.25
C ILE A 392 6.30 3.84 -20.02
N LEU A 393 5.15 3.18 -20.21
CA LEU A 393 5.05 1.91 -20.92
C LEU A 393 5.40 2.08 -22.41
N GLU A 394 4.91 3.12 -23.06
CA GLU A 394 5.25 3.47 -24.45
C GLU A 394 6.74 3.74 -24.61
N SER A 395 7.32 4.55 -23.70
CA SER A 395 8.75 4.82 -23.68
C SER A 395 9.57 3.53 -23.50
N ALA A 396 9.11 2.61 -22.66
CA ALA A 396 9.75 1.31 -22.48
C ALA A 396 9.75 0.48 -23.76
N CYS A 397 8.62 0.41 -24.47
CA CYS A 397 8.48 -0.29 -25.75
C CYS A 397 9.42 0.30 -26.82
N HIS A 398 9.41 1.63 -26.99
CA HIS A 398 10.23 2.31 -27.98
C HIS A 398 11.74 2.09 -27.75
N GLU A 399 12.22 2.26 -26.50
CA GLU A 399 13.64 2.05 -26.21
C GLU A 399 14.05 0.58 -26.29
N HIS A 400 13.13 -0.34 -25.97
CA HIS A 400 13.36 -1.77 -26.11
C HIS A 400 13.53 -2.16 -27.57
N ALA A 401 12.63 -1.71 -28.44
CA ALA A 401 12.69 -1.96 -29.88
C ALA A 401 13.97 -1.40 -30.50
N ALA A 402 14.37 -0.16 -30.14
CA ALA A 402 15.61 0.45 -30.63
C ALA A 402 16.86 -0.36 -30.23
N ARG A 403 16.89 -0.93 -29.01
CA ARG A 403 18.01 -1.79 -28.55
C ARG A 403 18.04 -3.16 -29.24
N CYS A 404 16.88 -3.70 -29.63
CA CYS A 404 16.82 -4.97 -30.36
C CYS A 404 17.19 -4.79 -31.84
N GLY A 405 16.74 -3.71 -32.48
CA GLY A 405 17.05 -3.40 -33.87
C GLY A 405 18.52 -3.02 -34.13
N SER A 406 19.23 -2.47 -33.12
CA SER A 406 20.66 -2.13 -33.24
C SER A 406 21.60 -3.34 -33.10
N LYS A 407 21.09 -4.55 -32.87
CA LYS A 407 21.87 -5.79 -32.70
C LYS A 407 21.79 -6.73 -33.93
N GLN A 408 20.99 -6.37 -34.94
CA GLN A 408 20.97 -6.99 -36.25
C GLN A 408 21.93 -6.22 -37.18
#